data_6626f9b77b84f2ad2c3f93c57c352893
#
_entry.id   6626f9b77b84f2ad2c3f93c57c352893
#
_cell.length_a   1.000
_cell.length_b   1.000
_cell.length_c   1.000
_cell.angle_alpha   90.00
_cell.angle_beta   90.00
_cell.angle_gamma   90.00
#
_symmetry.space_group_name_H-M   'P 1'
#
loop_
_entity.id
_entity.type
_entity.pdbx_description
1 polymer ?
#
loop_
_entity_poly.entity_id
_entity_poly.type
_entity_poly.pdbx_seq_one_letter_code
_entity_poly.pdbx_strand_id
1 'polypeptide(L)'
;MVTTAPVIDYRGTFRFAVAPEALWEMIERTGEFERWWGWLGDFRLDGPGLEAGSVLVGVVSPPLPYHMRIRVELERCVRPSLIDAAVHGDLEGHGRLELAPDGDDTVASVAWTIEMMQRPMRAAARFAYPLLRFGHDRVVDATVHGFRRQLAASADGRRPAPPPTP
;
A
#
# COMPACT_ATOMS: atom_id res chain seq x y z
N MET A 1 27.92 -1.60 -21.44
CA MET A 1 26.45 -1.52 -21.56
C MET A 1 25.88 -1.21 -20.19
N VAL A 2 25.29 -0.04 -20.03
CA VAL A 2 24.58 0.30 -18.78
C VAL A 2 23.28 -0.49 -18.81
N THR A 3 23.17 -1.52 -17.97
CA THR A 3 21.93 -2.26 -17.80
C THR A 3 20.99 -1.37 -17.00
N THR A 4 20.06 -0.72 -17.67
CA THR A 4 19.02 0.05 -17.00
C THR A 4 18.22 -0.88 -16.09
N ALA A 5 18.11 -0.55 -14.81
CA ALA A 5 17.32 -1.35 -13.88
C ALA A 5 15.82 -1.31 -14.27
N PRO A 6 15.06 -2.36 -14.00
CA PRO A 6 13.64 -2.36 -14.28
C PRO A 6 12.93 -1.33 -13.42
N VAL A 7 12.25 -0.40 -14.06
CA VAL A 7 11.44 0.64 -13.42
C VAL A 7 9.97 0.26 -13.58
N ILE A 8 9.23 0.30 -12.48
CA ILE A 8 7.77 0.21 -12.47
C ILE A 8 7.23 1.61 -12.22
N ASP A 9 6.61 2.18 -13.23
CA ASP A 9 5.81 3.39 -13.12
C ASP A 9 4.33 2.98 -13.10
N TYR A 10 3.65 3.30 -12.01
CA TYR A 10 2.28 2.89 -11.77
C TYR A 10 1.41 4.07 -11.35
N ARG A 11 0.19 4.07 -11.85
CA ARG A 11 -0.89 4.97 -11.43
C ARG A 11 -2.18 4.17 -11.33
N GLY A 12 -2.89 4.35 -10.24
CA GLY A 12 -4.16 3.70 -10.01
C GLY A 12 -5.14 4.61 -9.28
N THR A 13 -6.42 4.38 -9.50
CA THR A 13 -7.50 5.09 -8.82
C THR A 13 -8.49 4.06 -8.29
N PHE A 14 -8.83 4.17 -7.02
CA PHE A 14 -9.71 3.24 -6.32
C PHE A 14 -10.77 3.99 -5.56
N ARG A 15 -12.00 3.46 -5.58
CA ARG A 15 -13.13 4.01 -4.83
C ARG A 15 -13.39 3.19 -3.58
N PHE A 16 -13.62 3.88 -2.46
CA PHE A 16 -13.98 3.29 -1.18
C PHE A 16 -15.26 3.94 -0.67
N ALA A 17 -16.21 3.12 -0.21
CA ALA A 17 -17.54 3.55 0.25
C ALA A 17 -17.48 4.09 1.69
N VAL A 18 -16.58 5.03 1.95
CA VAL A 18 -16.42 5.76 3.22
C VAL A 18 -15.82 7.14 2.96
N ALA A 19 -16.04 8.08 3.86
CA ALA A 19 -15.40 9.40 3.80
C ALA A 19 -13.87 9.30 3.97
N PRO A 20 -13.09 10.27 3.42
CA PRO A 20 -11.62 10.27 3.51
C PRO A 20 -11.09 10.13 4.94
N GLU A 21 -11.74 10.73 5.91
CA GLU A 21 -11.37 10.64 7.33
C GLU A 21 -11.41 9.20 7.85
N ALA A 22 -12.48 8.47 7.54
CA ALA A 22 -12.63 7.06 7.94
C ALA A 22 -11.61 6.14 7.25
N LEU A 23 -11.28 6.42 5.99
CA LEU A 23 -10.24 5.69 5.28
C LEU A 23 -8.85 5.99 5.86
N TRP A 24 -8.57 7.25 6.20
CA TRP A 24 -7.33 7.64 6.85
C TRP A 24 -7.13 6.95 8.20
N GLU A 25 -8.17 6.95 9.06
CA GLU A 25 -8.14 6.24 10.34
C GLU A 25 -7.82 4.75 10.17
N MET A 26 -8.28 4.14 9.07
CA MET A 26 -7.93 2.75 8.76
C MET A 26 -6.46 2.62 8.34
N ILE A 27 -5.92 3.54 7.54
CA ILE A 27 -4.51 3.56 7.14
C ILE A 27 -3.60 3.76 8.37
N GLU A 28 -4.05 4.49 9.39
CA GLU A 28 -3.32 4.65 10.66
C GLU A 28 -3.18 3.35 11.47
N ARG A 29 -3.99 2.33 11.20
CA ARG A 29 -3.91 1.03 11.89
C ARG A 29 -2.77 0.14 11.37
N THR A 30 -1.60 0.72 11.25
CA THR A 30 -0.41 0.06 10.68
C THR A 30 -0.06 -1.26 11.37
N GLY A 31 -0.30 -1.40 12.67
CA GLY A 31 -0.08 -2.65 13.43
C GLY A 31 -1.00 -3.82 13.03
N GLU A 32 -1.99 -3.57 12.18
CA GLU A 32 -2.90 -4.61 11.71
C GLU A 32 -2.59 -5.08 10.28
N PHE A 33 -1.70 -4.41 9.57
CA PHE A 33 -1.44 -4.63 8.15
C PHE A 33 -1.01 -6.05 7.81
N GLU A 34 -0.16 -6.69 8.63
CA GLU A 34 0.25 -8.09 8.40
C GLU A 34 -0.93 -9.06 8.45
N ARG A 35 -1.96 -8.77 9.26
CA ARG A 35 -3.18 -9.59 9.29
C ARG A 35 -4.08 -9.37 8.09
N TRP A 36 -4.00 -8.18 7.48
CA TRP A 36 -4.84 -7.85 6.33
C TRP A 36 -4.24 -8.35 5.02
N TRP A 37 -2.90 -8.43 4.95
CA TRP A 37 -2.17 -8.73 3.72
C TRP A 37 -1.12 -9.81 3.93
N GLY A 38 -1.39 -10.99 3.40
CA GLY A 38 -0.46 -12.13 3.47
C GLY A 38 0.84 -11.95 2.69
N TRP A 39 0.95 -10.91 1.87
CA TRP A 39 2.16 -10.55 1.14
C TRP A 39 3.13 -9.67 1.94
N LEU A 40 2.70 -9.13 3.10
CA LEU A 40 3.48 -8.27 3.96
C LEU A 40 3.94 -9.04 5.20
N GLY A 41 5.22 -8.97 5.51
CA GLY A 41 5.80 -9.57 6.70
C GLY A 41 6.86 -8.69 7.34
N ASP A 42 7.25 -9.02 8.58
CA ASP A 42 8.24 -8.27 9.37
C ASP A 42 7.97 -6.76 9.39
N PHE A 43 6.69 -6.41 9.43
CA PHE A 43 6.25 -5.02 9.30
C PHE A 43 6.29 -4.27 10.62
N ARG A 44 6.83 -3.06 10.59
CA ARG A 44 6.80 -2.13 11.71
C ARG A 44 6.78 -0.68 11.25
N LEU A 45 6.24 0.17 12.10
CA LEU A 45 6.31 1.61 11.99
C LEU A 45 7.32 2.13 13.04
N ASP A 46 8.37 2.78 12.57
CA ASP A 46 9.34 3.50 13.39
C ASP A 46 8.96 4.99 13.37
N GLY A 47 8.36 5.49 14.44
CA GLY A 47 7.87 6.87 14.54
C GLY A 47 6.52 7.00 15.26
N PRO A 48 6.01 8.22 15.42
CA PRO A 48 4.80 8.49 16.20
C PRO A 48 3.49 8.13 15.49
N GLY A 49 3.52 7.87 14.20
CA GLY A 49 2.32 7.59 13.38
C GLY A 49 2.55 7.95 11.92
N LEU A 50 1.48 8.23 11.20
CA LEU A 50 1.55 8.71 9.81
C LEU A 50 1.92 10.19 9.77
N GLU A 51 3.17 10.48 10.02
CA GLU A 51 3.75 11.82 10.07
C GLU A 51 5.06 11.87 9.27
N ALA A 52 5.43 13.07 8.82
CA ALA A 52 6.70 13.28 8.14
C ALA A 52 7.87 12.84 9.05
N GLY A 53 8.80 12.06 8.50
CA GLY A 53 9.93 11.49 9.22
C GLY A 53 9.69 10.09 9.81
N SER A 54 8.44 9.63 9.89
CA SER A 54 8.15 8.24 10.25
C SER A 54 8.56 7.28 9.14
N VAL A 55 8.97 6.07 9.51
CA VAL A 55 9.48 5.06 8.59
C VAL A 55 8.72 3.75 8.74
N LEU A 56 8.16 3.27 7.66
CA LEU A 56 7.57 1.95 7.56
C LEU A 56 8.63 0.97 7.03
N VAL A 57 8.83 -0.13 7.73
CA VAL A 57 9.79 -1.17 7.32
C VAL A 57 9.04 -2.48 7.18
N GLY A 58 9.33 -3.24 6.13
CA GLY A 58 8.69 -4.53 5.94
C GLY A 58 9.31 -5.36 4.83
N VAL A 59 8.84 -6.59 4.72
CA VAL A 59 9.19 -7.53 3.66
C VAL A 59 7.98 -7.74 2.77
N VAL A 60 8.12 -7.44 1.49
CA VAL A 60 7.10 -7.68 0.48
C VAL A 60 7.35 -9.03 -0.18
N SER A 61 6.38 -9.91 -0.12
CA SER A 61 6.41 -11.27 -0.66
C SER A 61 5.27 -11.45 -1.66
N PRO A 62 5.44 -11.07 -2.93
CA PRO A 62 4.44 -11.33 -3.96
C PRO A 62 4.28 -12.85 -4.16
N PRO A 63 3.24 -13.33 -4.89
CA PRO A 63 3.07 -14.76 -5.17
C PRO A 63 4.09 -15.27 -6.20
N LEU A 64 5.36 -15.03 -5.93
CA LEU A 64 6.53 -15.35 -6.75
C LEU A 64 7.68 -15.74 -5.81
N PRO A 65 8.68 -16.52 -6.27
CA PRO A 65 9.75 -17.01 -5.41
C PRO A 65 10.82 -15.95 -5.10
N TYR A 66 10.41 -14.76 -4.69
CA TYR A 66 11.32 -13.73 -4.20
C TYR A 66 10.70 -12.88 -3.09
N HIS A 67 11.54 -12.27 -2.28
CA HIS A 67 11.17 -11.35 -1.20
C HIS A 67 11.95 -10.06 -1.35
N MET A 68 11.32 -8.95 -1.01
CA MET A 68 11.94 -7.63 -1.08
C MET A 68 11.84 -6.95 0.28
N ARG A 69 12.98 -6.51 0.80
CA ARG A 69 13.02 -5.67 1.99
C ARG A 69 12.86 -4.23 1.57
N ILE A 70 11.86 -3.58 2.12
CA ILE A 70 11.56 -2.19 1.82
C ILE A 70 11.56 -1.33 3.07
N ARG A 71 11.92 -0.08 2.88
CA ARG A 71 11.83 0.98 3.85
C ARG A 71 11.10 2.15 3.19
N VAL A 72 10.00 2.58 3.76
CA VAL A 72 9.19 3.68 3.24
C VAL A 72 9.28 4.83 4.23
N GLU A 73 9.95 5.90 3.85
CA GLU A 73 10.08 7.11 4.64
C GLU A 73 8.96 8.09 4.26
N LEU A 74 8.14 8.46 5.23
CA LEU A 74 7.06 9.41 5.03
C LEU A 74 7.66 10.82 4.97
N GLU A 75 7.60 11.47 3.80
CA GLU A 75 8.15 12.81 3.59
C GLU A 75 7.12 13.90 3.90
N ARG A 76 5.86 13.62 3.59
CA ARG A 76 4.76 14.53 3.82
C ARG A 76 3.47 13.77 4.09
N CYS A 77 2.81 14.13 5.17
CA CYS A 77 1.48 13.63 5.51
C CYS A 77 0.55 14.80 5.79
N VAL A 78 -0.54 14.87 5.07
CA VAL A 78 -1.61 15.87 5.27
C VAL A 78 -2.92 15.13 5.47
N ARG A 79 -3.33 14.98 6.71
CA ARG A 79 -4.59 14.31 7.07
C ARG A 79 -5.80 15.10 6.57
N PRO A 80 -6.81 14.45 5.99
CA PRO A 80 -6.88 13.04 5.60
C PRO A 80 -6.58 12.82 4.10
N SER A 81 -5.78 13.67 3.45
CA SER A 81 -5.78 13.84 2.00
C SER A 81 -4.51 13.40 1.27
N LEU A 82 -3.34 13.38 1.93
CA LEU A 82 -2.08 13.22 1.20
C LEU A 82 -1.03 12.46 2.02
N ILE A 83 -0.36 11.52 1.38
CA ILE A 83 0.90 10.93 1.82
C ILE A 83 1.87 10.95 0.64
N ASP A 84 3.03 11.60 0.83
CA ASP A 84 4.20 11.49 -0.03
C ASP A 84 5.28 10.70 0.71
N ALA A 85 5.93 9.76 0.02
CA ALA A 85 6.93 8.91 0.63
C ALA A 85 8.07 8.57 -0.33
N ALA A 86 9.28 8.44 0.22
CA ALA A 86 10.43 7.84 -0.43
C ALA A 86 10.52 6.35 -0.09
N VAL A 87 10.89 5.54 -1.06
CA VAL A 87 11.05 4.09 -0.91
C VAL A 87 12.52 3.74 -1.08
N HIS A 88 13.04 2.94 -0.16
CA HIS A 88 14.45 2.52 -0.11
C HIS A 88 14.59 1.02 0.16
N GLY A 89 15.74 0.46 -0.20
CA GLY A 89 16.10 -0.94 0.04
C GLY A 89 16.18 -1.75 -1.24
N ASP A 90 15.47 -2.84 -1.33
CA ASP A 90 15.40 -3.66 -2.56
C ASP A 90 14.60 -2.97 -3.68
N LEU A 91 13.84 -1.95 -3.31
CA LEU A 91 13.18 -0.99 -4.20
C LEU A 91 13.63 0.42 -3.85
N GLU A 92 13.90 1.24 -4.86
CA GLU A 92 14.20 2.67 -4.71
C GLU A 92 13.22 3.50 -5.52
N GLY A 93 12.73 4.58 -4.94
CA GLY A 93 11.84 5.49 -5.65
C GLY A 93 10.95 6.32 -4.76
N HIS A 94 9.80 6.73 -5.30
CA HIS A 94 8.85 7.60 -4.61
C HIS A 94 7.42 7.12 -4.86
N GLY A 95 6.56 7.36 -3.88
CA GLY A 95 5.15 7.10 -3.96
C GLY A 95 4.31 8.24 -3.41
N ARG A 96 3.09 8.37 -3.95
CA ARG A 96 2.08 9.33 -3.50
C ARG A 96 0.74 8.66 -3.40
N LEU A 97 0.04 8.95 -2.31
CA LEU A 97 -1.37 8.62 -2.10
C LEU A 97 -2.14 9.91 -1.89
N GLU A 98 -3.18 10.12 -2.66
CA GLU A 98 -4.13 11.22 -2.49
C GLU A 98 -5.53 10.66 -2.24
N LEU A 99 -6.21 11.21 -1.23
CA LEU A 99 -7.59 10.87 -0.89
C LEU A 99 -8.47 12.10 -1.14
N ALA A 100 -9.41 11.98 -2.04
CA ALA A 100 -10.36 13.03 -2.36
C ALA A 100 -11.80 12.58 -2.05
N PRO A 101 -12.64 13.44 -1.46
CA PRO A 101 -14.05 13.13 -1.25
C PRO A 101 -14.81 13.09 -2.59
N ASP A 102 -15.75 12.16 -2.70
CA ASP A 102 -16.71 12.07 -3.80
C ASP A 102 -18.08 11.69 -3.23
N GLY A 103 -18.83 12.71 -2.81
CA GLY A 103 -20.02 12.52 -1.97
C GLY A 103 -19.66 11.91 -0.62
N ASP A 104 -20.27 10.79 -0.28
CA ASP A 104 -19.97 10.03 0.96
C ASP A 104 -18.81 9.04 0.79
N ASP A 105 -18.29 8.92 -0.42
CA ASP A 105 -17.20 8.02 -0.79
C ASP A 105 -15.84 8.74 -0.82
N THR A 106 -14.79 7.96 -0.94
CA THR A 106 -13.42 8.45 -1.20
C THR A 106 -12.90 7.89 -2.51
N VAL A 107 -12.31 8.76 -3.32
CA VAL A 107 -11.45 8.39 -4.43
C VAL A 107 -10.00 8.45 -3.96
N ALA A 108 -9.35 7.30 -3.92
CA ALA A 108 -7.94 7.17 -3.61
C ALA A 108 -7.12 7.07 -4.91
N SER A 109 -6.27 8.04 -5.16
CA SER A 109 -5.34 8.06 -6.29
C SER A 109 -3.94 7.72 -5.79
N VAL A 110 -3.34 6.69 -6.38
CA VAL A 110 -1.98 6.26 -6.05
C VAL A 110 -1.09 6.41 -7.27
N ALA A 111 0.13 6.85 -7.04
CA ALA A 111 1.16 6.92 -8.06
C ALA A 111 2.51 6.57 -7.42
N TRP A 112 3.30 5.74 -8.09
CA TRP A 112 4.69 5.52 -7.71
C TRP A 112 5.55 5.18 -8.90
N THR A 113 6.81 5.55 -8.75
CA THR A 113 7.90 5.16 -9.65
C THR A 113 8.95 4.49 -8.79
N ILE A 114 9.15 3.19 -8.99
CA ILE A 114 10.08 2.37 -8.22
C ILE A 114 11.02 1.60 -9.14
N GLU A 115 12.28 1.54 -8.75
CA GLU A 115 13.34 0.82 -9.42
C GLU A 115 13.77 -0.38 -8.59
N MET A 116 13.95 -1.54 -9.23
CA MET A 116 14.41 -2.75 -8.58
C MET A 116 15.93 -2.73 -8.41
N MET A 117 16.40 -2.89 -7.17
CA MET A 117 17.82 -2.81 -6.84
C MET A 117 18.52 -4.16 -6.74
N GLN A 118 17.79 -5.25 -6.56
CA GLN A 118 18.37 -6.60 -6.46
C GLN A 118 19.08 -7.02 -7.74
N ARG A 119 20.38 -7.33 -7.63
CA ARG A 119 21.23 -7.68 -8.79
C ARG A 119 20.70 -8.82 -9.64
N PRO A 120 20.29 -10.00 -9.07
CA PRO A 120 19.77 -11.10 -9.89
C PRO A 120 18.49 -10.70 -10.64
N MET A 121 17.64 -9.86 -10.07
CA MET A 121 16.43 -9.37 -10.71
C MET A 121 16.73 -8.34 -11.80
N ARG A 122 17.74 -7.50 -11.60
CA ARG A 122 18.23 -6.57 -12.64
C ARG A 122 18.79 -7.31 -13.85
N ALA A 123 19.52 -8.41 -13.62
CA ALA A 123 20.05 -9.25 -14.70
C ALA A 123 18.94 -9.99 -15.46
N ALA A 124 17.91 -10.45 -14.74
CA ALA A 124 16.75 -11.14 -15.30
C ALA A 124 15.71 -10.18 -15.92
N ALA A 125 15.83 -8.88 -15.71
CA ALA A 125 14.82 -7.88 -16.04
C ALA A 125 14.34 -7.89 -17.48
N ARG A 126 15.25 -8.21 -18.43
CA ARG A 126 14.88 -8.28 -19.87
C ARG A 126 13.84 -9.36 -20.17
N PHE A 127 13.84 -10.44 -19.40
CA PHE A 127 12.95 -11.59 -19.58
C PHE A 127 11.88 -11.68 -18.49
N ALA A 128 12.14 -11.13 -17.30
CA ALA A 128 11.29 -11.24 -16.11
C ALA A 128 10.36 -10.03 -15.90
N TYR A 129 10.47 -8.97 -16.68
CA TYR A 129 9.64 -7.77 -16.50
C TYR A 129 8.12 -8.06 -16.46
N PRO A 130 7.56 -8.88 -17.35
CA PRO A 130 6.14 -9.25 -17.29
C PRO A 130 5.78 -9.97 -15.98
N LEU A 131 6.69 -10.79 -15.46
CA LEU A 131 6.50 -11.51 -14.19
C LEU A 131 6.57 -10.57 -13.00
N LEU A 132 7.51 -9.61 -13.01
CA LEU A 132 7.62 -8.57 -11.98
C LEU A 132 6.36 -7.70 -11.96
N ARG A 133 5.87 -7.31 -13.13
CA ARG A 133 4.64 -6.54 -13.27
C ARG A 133 3.44 -7.33 -12.76
N PHE A 134 3.33 -8.61 -13.09
CA PHE A 134 2.28 -9.48 -12.57
C PHE A 134 2.31 -9.54 -11.03
N GLY A 135 3.49 -9.75 -10.43
CA GLY A 135 3.63 -9.78 -8.96
C GLY A 135 3.23 -8.45 -8.31
N HIS A 136 3.64 -7.33 -8.90
CA HIS A 136 3.25 -6.00 -8.47
C HIS A 136 1.73 -5.82 -8.51
N ASP A 137 1.09 -6.13 -9.64
CA ASP A 137 -0.35 -5.94 -9.81
C ASP A 137 -1.16 -6.80 -8.81
N ARG A 138 -0.66 -8.02 -8.51
CA ARG A 138 -1.27 -8.89 -7.49
C ARG A 138 -1.17 -8.32 -6.08
N VAL A 139 -0.06 -7.69 -5.74
CA VAL A 139 0.11 -6.99 -4.45
C VAL A 139 -0.85 -5.81 -4.34
N VAL A 140 -0.98 -5.01 -5.40
CA VAL A 140 -1.94 -3.89 -5.44
C VAL A 140 -3.38 -4.38 -5.26
N ASP A 141 -3.79 -5.38 -6.02
CA ASP A 141 -5.13 -5.97 -5.93
C ASP A 141 -5.43 -6.51 -4.52
N ALA A 142 -4.47 -7.23 -3.93
CA ALA A 142 -4.59 -7.78 -2.59
C ALA A 142 -4.69 -6.68 -1.52
N THR A 143 -3.96 -5.56 -1.70
CA THR A 143 -4.01 -4.40 -0.81
C THR A 143 -5.38 -3.76 -0.83
N VAL A 144 -5.89 -3.42 -2.00
CA VAL A 144 -7.23 -2.81 -2.17
C VAL A 144 -8.33 -3.73 -1.64
N HIS A 145 -8.24 -5.02 -1.95
CA HIS A 145 -9.20 -6.01 -1.47
C HIS A 145 -9.18 -6.14 0.06
N GLY A 146 -7.99 -6.10 0.67
CA GLY A 146 -7.82 -6.12 2.12
C GLY A 146 -8.50 -4.94 2.79
N PHE A 147 -8.27 -3.71 2.30
CA PHE A 147 -8.95 -2.52 2.79
C PHE A 147 -10.47 -2.61 2.67
N ARG A 148 -10.98 -3.03 1.52
CA ARG A 148 -12.44 -3.19 1.31
C ARG A 148 -13.06 -4.21 2.26
N ARG A 149 -12.38 -5.32 2.52
CA ARG A 149 -12.86 -6.32 3.51
C ARG A 149 -12.93 -5.74 4.92
N GLN A 150 -11.92 -4.97 5.34
CA GLN A 150 -11.89 -4.36 6.67
C GLN A 150 -12.97 -3.28 6.82
N LEU A 151 -13.22 -2.49 5.77
CA LEU A 151 -14.31 -1.53 5.75
C LEU A 151 -15.68 -2.21 5.89
N ALA A 152 -15.94 -3.30 5.17
CA ALA A 152 -17.16 -4.07 5.26
C ALA A 152 -17.37 -4.65 6.67
N ALA A 153 -16.32 -5.23 7.28
CA ALA A 153 -16.37 -5.78 8.64
C ALA A 153 -16.65 -4.68 9.69
N SER A 154 -16.09 -3.48 9.51
CA SER A 154 -16.34 -2.33 10.38
C SER A 154 -17.77 -1.81 10.28
N ALA A 155 -18.36 -1.85 9.08
CA ALA A 155 -19.76 -1.46 8.85
C ALA A 155 -20.74 -2.45 9.50
N ASP A 156 -20.48 -3.76 9.39
CA ASP A 156 -21.31 -4.81 10.01
C ASP A 156 -21.26 -4.75 11.55
N GLY A 157 -20.11 -4.46 12.14
CA GLY A 157 -19.95 -4.27 13.58
C GLY A 157 -20.65 -3.03 14.16
N ARG A 158 -21.03 -2.05 13.32
CA ARG A 158 -21.80 -0.86 13.70
C ARG A 158 -23.29 -1.01 13.51
N ARG A 159 -23.77 -2.13 12.96
CA ARG A 159 -25.20 -2.38 12.79
C ARG A 159 -25.85 -2.51 14.17
N PRO A 160 -26.84 -1.67 14.55
CA PRO A 160 -27.57 -1.84 15.80
C PRO A 160 -28.26 -3.21 15.80
N ALA A 161 -28.25 -3.87 16.96
CA ALA A 161 -28.97 -5.11 17.13
C ALA A 161 -30.45 -4.93 16.74
N PRO A 162 -31.06 -5.88 16.04
CA PRO A 162 -32.48 -5.80 15.73
C PRO A 162 -33.29 -5.66 17.03
N PRO A 163 -34.38 -4.86 17.04
CA PRO A 163 -35.23 -4.74 18.23
C PRO A 163 -35.75 -6.12 18.62
N PRO A 164 -35.89 -6.39 19.93
CA PRO A 164 -36.46 -7.66 20.36
C PRO A 164 -37.87 -7.82 19.80
N THR A 165 -38.08 -8.95 19.20
CA THR A 165 -39.40 -9.34 18.64
C THR A 165 -40.40 -9.47 19.82
N PRO A 166 -41.64 -8.94 19.70
CA PRO A 166 -42.65 -9.00 20.77
C PRO A 166 -43.13 -10.44 21.01
#